data_d9cb32b4348b579aaf9d3f5ff48209ce
#
_entry.id   d9cb32b4348b579aaf9d3f5ff48209ce
#
_cell.length_a   1.000
_cell.length_b   1.000
_cell.length_c   1.000
_cell.angle_alpha   90.00
_cell.angle_beta   90.00
_cell.angle_gamma   90.00
#
_symmetry.space_group_name_H-M   'P 1'
#
loop_
_entity.id
_entity.type
_entity.pdbx_description
1 polymer ?
#
loop_
_entity_poly.entity_id
_entity_poly.type
_entity_poly.pdbx_seq_one_letter_code
_entity_poly.pdbx_strand_id
1 'polypeptide(L)'
;MNISVFIFNYNKNEGARMWYDIMSKHFNTRILDSGSEPPCHGEGVVRYPNIYYGGMFNEAMRLSDGSDWVCIITSDLVINDANKERIVSRMLEAVKISEIGCYQPSCDKRGRSHSHGYNQPGNTMRRVPYFEGWFHLFRRELGFNVDLSLNRNGWGTDLYLCKRAIRKGLSNVVDDSVIVLHPSESGLNPSESREQMAKWAATLPDWENKIKVGLAINTFEGTEHIESIVREIRSSIDKVVILMQTESYLGIPADEEDIKEVKTLKRIGLVDEIIYFPRIPYMPPREQETVKRNQGMCYLQQKGCDYVIVTDSDEFYTKAQFDYAKNYVREWLPEATYCYYINYYKDDQHILLDDCYCERGMQRGVPFLCKSGLRFQFSRPTSIPSDLTRRIASGNITVFPSNTIQMRHYSYVRKNIRKKVKVWSLRSGFSGEDFDSIVRDYESFDGSQRFVSVPHKAYGNKVEVLHINELGDVYSKEMFGARRG
;
A
#
# COMPACT_ATOMS: atom_id res chain seq x y z
N MET A 1 5.60 -10.90 -31.14
CA MET A 1 6.18 -10.44 -29.85
C MET A 1 7.58 -11.06 -29.74
N ASN A 2 8.60 -10.23 -29.75
CA ASN A 2 10.01 -10.66 -29.83
C ASN A 2 10.65 -10.53 -28.43
N ILE A 3 11.22 -11.64 -27.90
CA ILE A 3 11.86 -11.69 -26.57
C ILE A 3 13.33 -11.99 -26.77
N SER A 4 14.22 -11.14 -26.24
CA SER A 4 15.65 -11.43 -26.13
C SER A 4 15.99 -11.86 -24.70
N VAL A 5 16.72 -12.97 -24.58
CA VAL A 5 17.12 -13.54 -23.30
C VAL A 5 18.63 -13.39 -23.11
N PHE A 6 19.05 -12.87 -21.99
CA PHE A 6 20.45 -12.69 -21.61
C PHE A 6 20.73 -13.41 -20.30
N ILE A 7 21.69 -14.35 -20.34
CA ILE A 7 22.14 -15.08 -19.18
C ILE A 7 23.42 -14.43 -18.70
N PHE A 8 23.37 -13.83 -17.52
CA PHE A 8 24.52 -13.16 -16.91
C PHE A 8 25.38 -14.18 -16.19
N ASN A 9 26.62 -14.35 -16.68
CA ASN A 9 27.55 -15.34 -16.17
C ASN A 9 28.81 -14.72 -15.57
N TYR A 10 29.15 -15.18 -14.37
CA TYR A 10 30.44 -15.01 -13.74
C TYR A 10 30.76 -16.27 -12.92
N ASN A 11 31.70 -17.10 -13.41
CA ASN A 11 32.20 -18.33 -12.78
C ASN A 11 31.09 -19.40 -12.45
N LYS A 12 29.98 -19.40 -13.20
CA LYS A 12 28.87 -20.38 -13.08
C LYS A 12 28.49 -20.97 -14.44
N ASN A 13 29.52 -21.45 -15.16
CA ASN A 13 29.41 -21.89 -16.56
C ASN A 13 28.35 -22.98 -16.78
N GLU A 14 28.24 -23.96 -15.87
CA GLU A 14 27.26 -25.04 -15.98
C GLU A 14 25.82 -24.48 -15.89
N GLY A 15 25.56 -23.61 -14.93
CA GLY A 15 24.25 -22.98 -14.81
C GLY A 15 23.92 -22.09 -16.01
N ALA A 16 24.91 -21.34 -16.51
CA ALA A 16 24.74 -20.54 -17.72
C ALA A 16 24.38 -21.39 -18.93
N ARG A 17 25.05 -22.54 -19.13
CA ARG A 17 24.75 -23.49 -20.23
C ARG A 17 23.38 -24.11 -20.05
N MET A 18 23.02 -24.54 -18.84
CA MET A 18 21.69 -25.09 -18.55
C MET A 18 20.57 -24.10 -18.96
N TRP A 19 20.70 -22.83 -18.55
CA TRP A 19 19.71 -21.82 -18.93
C TRP A 19 19.70 -21.51 -20.42
N TYR A 20 20.87 -21.50 -21.07
CA TYR A 20 20.97 -21.35 -22.52
C TYR A 20 20.21 -22.47 -23.23
N ASP A 21 20.44 -23.73 -22.85
CA ASP A 21 19.81 -24.89 -23.46
C ASP A 21 18.28 -24.93 -23.29
N ILE A 22 17.77 -24.32 -22.21
CA ILE A 22 16.33 -24.16 -21.99
C ILE A 22 15.77 -23.05 -22.91
N MET A 23 16.39 -21.88 -22.88
CA MET A 23 15.83 -20.66 -23.47
C MET A 23 16.07 -20.54 -24.97
N SER A 24 17.21 -21.01 -25.50
CA SER A 24 17.58 -20.87 -26.91
C SER A 24 16.67 -21.64 -27.87
N LYS A 25 15.94 -22.63 -27.36
CA LYS A 25 14.93 -23.36 -28.14
C LYS A 25 13.73 -22.50 -28.53
N HIS A 26 13.51 -21.39 -27.81
CA HIS A 26 12.28 -20.59 -27.92
C HIS A 26 12.55 -19.10 -28.18
N PHE A 27 13.72 -18.60 -27.78
CA PHE A 27 14.04 -17.19 -27.77
C PHE A 27 15.44 -16.90 -28.34
N ASN A 28 15.65 -15.68 -28.81
CA ASN A 28 17.01 -15.18 -29.12
C ASN A 28 17.79 -15.06 -27.80
N THR A 29 18.66 -16.05 -27.55
CA THR A 29 19.33 -16.21 -26.24
C THR A 29 20.84 -16.01 -26.38
N ARG A 30 21.44 -15.31 -25.44
CA ARG A 30 22.89 -15.12 -25.33
C ARG A 30 23.37 -15.28 -23.89
N ILE A 31 24.57 -15.82 -23.73
CA ILE A 31 25.30 -15.81 -22.45
C ILE A 31 26.25 -14.61 -22.48
N LEU A 32 26.13 -13.69 -21.57
CA LEU A 32 27.07 -12.61 -21.35
C LEU A 32 28.06 -13.05 -20.28
N ASP A 33 29.27 -13.49 -20.71
CA ASP A 33 30.31 -13.97 -19.80
C ASP A 33 31.22 -12.82 -19.36
N SER A 34 31.11 -12.45 -18.10
CA SER A 34 31.80 -11.31 -17.49
C SER A 34 33.10 -11.72 -16.81
N GLY A 35 34.08 -12.22 -17.59
CA GLY A 35 35.39 -12.54 -17.09
C GLY A 35 35.49 -13.82 -16.26
N SER A 36 34.71 -14.85 -16.60
CA SER A 36 34.80 -16.15 -15.91
C SER A 36 36.15 -16.83 -16.11
N GLU A 37 36.62 -17.52 -15.07
CA GLU A 37 37.82 -18.37 -15.10
C GLU A 37 37.50 -19.76 -14.52
N PRO A 38 37.48 -20.82 -15.32
CA PRO A 38 37.75 -20.83 -16.77
C PRO A 38 36.67 -20.12 -17.57
N PRO A 39 36.98 -19.65 -18.79
CA PRO A 39 36.03 -19.00 -19.68
C PRO A 39 34.81 -19.87 -19.97
N CYS A 40 33.65 -19.25 -20.11
CA CYS A 40 32.49 -19.91 -20.69
C CYS A 40 32.65 -20.06 -22.20
N HIS A 41 32.40 -21.24 -22.74
CA HIS A 41 32.53 -21.55 -24.17
C HIS A 41 31.21 -22.10 -24.75
N GLY A 42 31.08 -22.05 -26.06
CA GLY A 42 30.00 -22.64 -26.85
C GLY A 42 29.11 -21.60 -27.52
N GLU A 43 28.07 -22.09 -28.18
CA GLU A 43 27.13 -21.25 -28.91
C GLU A 43 26.44 -20.21 -27.99
N GLY A 44 26.20 -19.02 -28.55
CA GLY A 44 25.51 -17.92 -27.86
C GLY A 44 26.34 -17.16 -26.83
N VAL A 45 27.63 -17.54 -26.62
CA VAL A 45 28.48 -16.85 -25.64
C VAL A 45 29.07 -15.57 -26.24
N VAL A 46 28.91 -14.46 -25.53
CA VAL A 46 29.57 -13.19 -25.76
C VAL A 46 30.43 -12.90 -24.54
N ARG A 47 31.76 -12.86 -24.75
CA ARG A 47 32.69 -12.71 -23.64
C ARG A 47 33.18 -11.27 -23.50
N TYR A 48 33.25 -10.83 -22.24
CA TYR A 48 33.77 -9.53 -21.82
C TYR A 48 34.87 -9.71 -20.76
N PRO A 49 35.75 -8.73 -20.51
CA PRO A 49 36.42 -8.63 -19.22
C PRO A 49 35.38 -8.52 -18.11
N ASN A 50 35.77 -8.62 -16.83
CA ASN A 50 34.79 -8.47 -15.76
C ASN A 50 34.17 -7.07 -15.79
N ILE A 51 32.98 -6.95 -16.39
CA ILE A 51 32.19 -5.71 -16.51
C ILE A 51 31.11 -5.59 -15.43
N TYR A 52 31.08 -6.52 -14.49
CA TYR A 52 30.09 -6.59 -13.42
C TYR A 52 28.63 -6.63 -13.92
N TYR A 53 27.68 -6.70 -13.00
CA TYR A 53 26.26 -6.77 -13.35
C TYR A 53 25.78 -5.53 -14.13
N GLY A 54 26.18 -4.31 -13.69
CA GLY A 54 25.79 -3.07 -14.37
C GLY A 54 26.25 -3.01 -15.84
N GLY A 55 27.48 -3.47 -16.12
CA GLY A 55 27.99 -3.55 -17.48
C GLY A 55 27.26 -4.60 -18.33
N MET A 56 26.98 -5.78 -17.75
CA MET A 56 26.16 -6.81 -18.44
C MET A 56 24.73 -6.30 -18.72
N PHE A 57 24.16 -5.53 -17.80
CA PHE A 57 22.84 -4.91 -18.01
C PHE A 57 22.86 -3.95 -19.21
N ASN A 58 23.85 -3.06 -19.29
CA ASN A 58 24.00 -2.13 -20.43
C ASN A 58 24.17 -2.88 -21.75
N GLU A 59 24.99 -3.94 -21.78
CA GLU A 59 25.17 -4.78 -22.96
C GLU A 59 23.87 -5.51 -23.35
N ALA A 60 23.11 -6.04 -22.38
CA ALA A 60 21.80 -6.62 -22.65
C ALA A 60 20.86 -5.60 -23.29
N MET A 61 20.85 -4.35 -22.80
CA MET A 61 20.06 -3.27 -23.38
C MET A 61 20.50 -2.96 -24.83
N ARG A 62 21.80 -2.86 -25.08
CA ARG A 62 22.35 -2.61 -26.42
C ARG A 62 22.04 -3.74 -27.41
N LEU A 63 22.16 -4.99 -26.96
CA LEU A 63 21.96 -6.17 -27.80
C LEU A 63 20.49 -6.55 -28.01
N SER A 64 19.58 -5.98 -27.23
CA SER A 64 18.13 -6.20 -27.34
C SER A 64 17.42 -5.20 -28.23
N ASP A 65 18.16 -4.43 -29.04
CA ASP A 65 17.54 -3.48 -29.96
C ASP A 65 16.59 -4.20 -30.94
N GLY A 66 15.37 -3.66 -31.11
CA GLY A 66 14.31 -4.28 -31.89
C GLY A 66 13.50 -5.38 -31.16
N SER A 67 13.78 -5.66 -29.88
CA SER A 67 12.97 -6.57 -29.07
C SER A 67 11.81 -5.84 -28.40
N ASP A 68 10.66 -6.54 -28.20
CA ASP A 68 9.54 -6.04 -27.41
C ASP A 68 9.80 -6.23 -25.90
N TRP A 69 10.47 -7.35 -25.58
CA TRP A 69 10.75 -7.77 -24.21
C TRP A 69 12.20 -8.22 -24.04
N VAL A 70 12.72 -8.02 -22.84
CA VAL A 70 14.04 -8.46 -22.43
C VAL A 70 13.92 -9.33 -21.19
N CYS A 71 14.61 -10.47 -21.19
CA CYS A 71 14.73 -11.34 -20.04
C CYS A 71 16.20 -11.41 -19.59
N ILE A 72 16.47 -11.13 -18.33
CA ILE A 72 17.78 -11.31 -17.70
C ILE A 72 17.67 -12.46 -16.72
N ILE A 73 18.63 -13.39 -16.77
CA ILE A 73 18.71 -14.56 -15.89
C ILE A 73 20.12 -14.64 -15.32
N THR A 74 20.28 -14.73 -14.01
CA THR A 74 21.61 -14.99 -13.44
C THR A 74 21.94 -16.49 -13.48
N SER A 75 23.19 -16.80 -13.80
CA SER A 75 23.65 -18.18 -14.06
C SER A 75 23.67 -19.09 -12.82
N ASP A 76 23.47 -18.55 -11.63
CA ASP A 76 23.44 -19.29 -10.36
C ASP A 76 22.02 -19.79 -9.99
N LEU A 77 21.01 -19.46 -10.78
CA LEU A 77 19.66 -19.97 -10.56
C LEU A 77 19.55 -21.45 -10.89
N VAL A 78 18.86 -22.18 -10.01
CA VAL A 78 18.54 -23.60 -10.17
C VAL A 78 17.06 -23.79 -10.44
N ILE A 79 16.72 -24.57 -11.45
CA ILE A 79 15.35 -24.92 -11.79
C ILE A 79 15.21 -26.45 -11.90
N ASN A 80 14.15 -27.02 -11.33
CA ASN A 80 13.89 -28.45 -11.46
C ASN A 80 13.25 -28.78 -12.81
N ASP A 81 13.30 -30.05 -13.21
CA ASP A 81 12.82 -30.49 -14.52
C ASP A 81 11.35 -30.20 -14.77
N ALA A 82 10.50 -30.31 -13.74
CA ALA A 82 9.08 -30.01 -13.86
C ALA A 82 8.78 -28.54 -14.20
N ASN A 83 9.68 -27.62 -13.83
CA ASN A 83 9.53 -26.20 -14.08
C ASN A 83 10.26 -25.72 -15.36
N LYS A 84 11.17 -26.51 -15.96
CA LYS A 84 11.93 -26.11 -17.15
C LYS A 84 11.04 -25.80 -18.37
N GLU A 85 10.06 -26.63 -18.66
CA GLU A 85 9.12 -26.39 -19.76
C GLU A 85 8.04 -25.35 -19.36
N ARG A 86 7.66 -25.38 -18.09
CA ARG A 86 6.64 -24.48 -17.56
C ARG A 86 7.06 -23.03 -17.59
N ILE A 87 8.33 -22.71 -17.28
CA ILE A 87 8.81 -21.32 -17.24
C ILE A 87 8.62 -20.63 -18.61
N VAL A 88 8.91 -21.33 -19.72
CA VAL A 88 8.75 -20.78 -21.07
C VAL A 88 7.28 -20.48 -21.38
N SER A 89 6.38 -21.43 -21.11
CA SER A 89 4.94 -21.20 -21.34
C SER A 89 4.38 -20.05 -20.51
N ARG A 90 4.83 -19.91 -19.24
CA ARG A 90 4.41 -18.84 -18.38
C ARG A 90 4.95 -17.47 -18.78
N MET A 91 6.20 -17.40 -19.27
CA MET A 91 6.73 -16.18 -19.88
C MET A 91 5.89 -15.74 -21.09
N LEU A 92 5.55 -16.70 -21.98
CA LEU A 92 4.73 -16.43 -23.17
C LEU A 92 3.27 -16.03 -22.82
N GLU A 93 2.73 -16.48 -21.70
CA GLU A 93 1.46 -15.99 -21.17
C GLU A 93 1.59 -14.57 -20.62
N ALA A 94 2.61 -14.32 -19.79
CA ALA A 94 2.82 -13.01 -19.14
C ALA A 94 2.97 -11.88 -20.18
N VAL A 95 3.70 -12.11 -21.27
CA VAL A 95 3.91 -11.07 -22.28
C VAL A 95 2.65 -10.73 -23.09
N LYS A 96 1.63 -11.61 -23.09
CA LYS A 96 0.33 -11.34 -23.72
C LYS A 96 -0.59 -10.47 -22.88
N ILE A 97 -0.32 -10.32 -21.58
CA ILE A 97 -1.13 -9.52 -20.67
C ILE A 97 -0.66 -8.06 -20.74
N SER A 98 -1.52 -7.19 -21.27
CA SER A 98 -1.19 -5.78 -21.55
C SER A 98 -0.79 -4.97 -20.32
N GLU A 99 -1.26 -5.37 -19.14
CA GLU A 99 -1.01 -4.69 -17.87
C GLU A 99 0.32 -5.08 -17.22
N ILE A 100 1.00 -6.12 -17.69
CA ILE A 100 2.28 -6.55 -17.12
C ILE A 100 3.42 -5.74 -17.72
N GLY A 101 4.23 -5.13 -16.85
CA GLY A 101 5.48 -4.46 -17.20
C GLY A 101 6.70 -5.31 -16.91
N CYS A 102 6.69 -6.00 -15.77
CA CYS A 102 7.77 -6.88 -15.32
C CYS A 102 7.19 -8.19 -14.78
N TYR A 103 7.92 -9.29 -15.03
CA TYR A 103 7.53 -10.64 -14.59
C TYR A 103 8.75 -11.38 -14.03
N GLN A 104 8.51 -12.19 -13.01
CA GLN A 104 9.49 -13.08 -12.38
C GLN A 104 8.81 -14.38 -11.93
N PRO A 105 9.44 -15.57 -12.04
CA PRO A 105 9.02 -16.76 -11.31
C PRO A 105 9.24 -16.57 -9.82
N SER A 106 8.54 -17.33 -8.98
CA SER A 106 8.78 -17.26 -7.52
C SER A 106 10.05 -18.01 -7.10
N CYS A 107 10.61 -17.60 -5.97
CA CYS A 107 11.77 -18.23 -5.36
C CYS A 107 11.35 -19.22 -4.27
N ASP A 108 12.00 -20.38 -4.20
CA ASP A 108 11.88 -21.31 -3.08
C ASP A 108 12.33 -20.61 -1.77
N LYS A 109 11.58 -20.82 -0.68
CA LYS A 109 11.87 -20.20 0.64
C LYS A 109 13.23 -20.62 1.22
N ARG A 110 13.82 -21.72 0.75
CA ARG A 110 15.18 -22.13 1.08
C ARG A 110 16.26 -21.31 0.36
N GLY A 111 15.87 -20.62 -0.70
CA GLY A 111 16.72 -19.70 -1.45
C GLY A 111 16.74 -18.32 -0.83
N ARG A 112 17.48 -17.42 -1.49
CA ARG A 112 17.60 -16.01 -1.12
C ARG A 112 16.75 -15.16 -2.04
N SER A 113 15.80 -14.48 -1.47
CA SER A 113 15.00 -13.48 -2.17
C SER A 113 14.39 -12.51 -1.16
N HIS A 114 13.97 -11.35 -1.66
CA HIS A 114 13.09 -10.48 -0.89
C HIS A 114 11.73 -11.18 -0.65
N SER A 115 11.05 -10.81 0.43
CA SER A 115 9.77 -11.42 0.84
C SER A 115 8.72 -11.46 -0.28
N HIS A 116 8.74 -10.48 -1.20
CA HIS A 116 7.85 -10.46 -2.36
C HIS A 116 8.16 -11.53 -3.42
N GLY A 117 9.41 -11.99 -3.50
CA GLY A 117 9.83 -13.02 -4.45
C GLY A 117 9.54 -14.45 -4.00
N TYR A 118 9.31 -14.69 -2.70
CA TYR A 118 9.07 -16.03 -2.20
C TYR A 118 7.74 -16.61 -2.67
N ASN A 119 7.75 -17.92 -2.95
CA ASN A 119 6.58 -18.67 -3.36
C ASN A 119 5.44 -18.59 -2.33
N GLN A 120 4.22 -18.34 -2.83
CA GLN A 120 2.98 -18.34 -2.05
C GLN A 120 2.03 -19.40 -2.67
N PRO A 121 1.96 -20.61 -2.10
CA PRO A 121 1.15 -21.69 -2.64
C PRO A 121 -0.33 -21.30 -2.82
N GLY A 122 -0.94 -21.77 -3.91
CA GLY A 122 -2.33 -21.47 -4.24
C GLY A 122 -2.54 -20.24 -5.13
N ASN A 123 -1.51 -19.44 -5.37
CA ASN A 123 -1.54 -18.35 -6.33
C ASN A 123 -0.95 -18.79 -7.69
N THR A 124 -1.29 -18.03 -8.72
CA THR A 124 -0.59 -18.10 -10.01
C THR A 124 0.29 -16.86 -10.17
N MET A 125 -0.23 -15.82 -10.82
CA MET A 125 0.47 -14.54 -10.95
C MET A 125 -0.09 -13.55 -9.92
N ARG A 126 0.77 -13.03 -9.05
CA ARG A 126 0.40 -11.99 -8.08
C ARG A 126 1.16 -10.71 -8.32
N ARG A 127 0.49 -9.57 -8.15
CA ARG A 127 1.11 -8.25 -8.25
C ARG A 127 1.98 -7.98 -7.02
N VAL A 128 3.16 -7.43 -7.26
CA VAL A 128 4.11 -7.03 -6.22
C VAL A 128 4.65 -5.64 -6.50
N PRO A 129 5.11 -4.89 -5.48
CA PRO A 129 5.69 -3.57 -5.71
C PRO A 129 7.02 -3.66 -6.44
N TYR A 130 7.83 -4.67 -6.13
CA TYR A 130 9.09 -4.98 -6.81
C TYR A 130 9.53 -6.42 -6.52
N PHE A 131 10.55 -6.88 -7.23
CA PHE A 131 11.26 -8.12 -7.00
C PHE A 131 12.74 -7.97 -7.40
N GLU A 132 13.57 -8.90 -6.98
CA GLU A 132 15.02 -8.88 -7.23
C GLU A 132 15.38 -9.34 -8.63
N GLY A 133 16.51 -8.85 -9.16
CA GLY A 133 16.92 -8.97 -10.55
C GLY A 133 17.56 -10.30 -10.96
N TRP A 134 17.43 -11.39 -10.20
CA TRP A 134 18.00 -12.69 -10.54
C TRP A 134 17.28 -13.40 -11.70
N PHE A 135 15.98 -13.14 -11.92
CA PHE A 135 15.21 -13.47 -13.12
C PHE A 135 14.26 -12.32 -13.41
N HIS A 136 14.49 -11.59 -14.48
CA HIS A 136 13.74 -10.37 -14.75
C HIS A 136 13.32 -10.29 -16.21
N LEU A 137 12.06 -10.61 -16.51
CA LEU A 137 11.44 -10.39 -17.81
C LEU A 137 10.71 -9.06 -17.77
N PHE A 138 11.07 -8.10 -18.62
CA PHE A 138 10.50 -6.76 -18.63
C PHE A 138 10.32 -6.21 -20.04
N ARG A 139 9.39 -5.28 -20.22
CA ARG A 139 9.21 -4.58 -21.49
C ARG A 139 10.47 -3.79 -21.84
N ARG A 140 10.96 -3.93 -23.08
CA ARG A 140 12.18 -3.26 -23.53
C ARG A 140 12.14 -1.74 -23.32
N GLU A 141 10.98 -1.11 -23.47
CA GLU A 141 10.76 0.32 -23.27
C GLU A 141 10.97 0.80 -21.82
N LEU A 142 11.00 -0.11 -20.85
CA LEU A 142 11.34 0.19 -19.46
C LEU A 142 12.86 0.24 -19.24
N GLY A 143 13.65 -0.28 -20.17
CA GLY A 143 15.09 -0.33 -20.08
C GLY A 143 15.74 1.06 -20.02
N PHE A 144 16.95 1.10 -19.51
CA PHE A 144 17.80 2.28 -19.34
C PHE A 144 19.26 1.87 -19.36
N ASN A 145 20.17 2.83 -19.29
CA ASN A 145 21.60 2.55 -19.10
C ASN A 145 22.02 2.90 -17.67
N VAL A 146 22.82 2.05 -17.08
CA VAL A 146 23.46 2.26 -15.77
C VAL A 146 24.73 3.09 -15.97
N ASP A 147 24.90 4.15 -15.19
CA ASP A 147 26.19 4.85 -15.13
C ASP A 147 27.19 3.99 -14.35
N LEU A 148 28.11 3.37 -15.09
CA LEU A 148 29.10 2.44 -14.54
C LEU A 148 30.14 3.12 -13.64
N SER A 149 30.31 4.44 -13.77
CA SER A 149 31.19 5.21 -12.89
C SER A 149 30.60 5.35 -11.47
N LEU A 150 29.28 5.23 -11.36
CA LEU A 150 28.54 5.35 -10.11
C LEU A 150 28.07 4.01 -9.56
N ASN A 151 27.66 3.08 -10.44
CA ASN A 151 27.02 1.81 -10.04
C ASN A 151 27.43 0.63 -10.94
N ARG A 152 28.72 0.29 -10.95
CA ARG A 152 29.21 -0.87 -11.72
C ARG A 152 28.61 -2.20 -11.25
N ASN A 153 28.30 -2.32 -9.95
CA ASN A 153 27.72 -3.52 -9.36
C ASN A 153 26.25 -3.73 -9.77
N GLY A 154 25.57 -2.69 -10.28
CA GLY A 154 24.20 -2.76 -10.80
C GLY A 154 23.09 -2.94 -9.76
N TRP A 155 23.39 -2.78 -8.45
CA TRP A 155 22.35 -2.88 -7.43
C TRP A 155 21.28 -1.83 -7.64
N GLY A 156 20.01 -2.24 -7.45
CA GLY A 156 18.84 -1.37 -7.61
C GLY A 156 18.36 -1.20 -9.05
N THR A 157 19.01 -1.82 -10.06
CA THR A 157 18.52 -1.81 -11.45
C THR A 157 17.15 -2.46 -11.56
N ASP A 158 16.95 -3.57 -10.87
CA ASP A 158 15.69 -4.29 -10.72
C ASP A 158 14.60 -3.44 -10.07
N LEU A 159 14.93 -2.82 -8.94
CA LEU A 159 14.03 -1.90 -8.27
C LEU A 159 13.64 -0.72 -9.17
N TYR A 160 14.59 -0.16 -9.91
CA TYR A 160 14.31 0.96 -10.80
C TYR A 160 13.45 0.56 -12.00
N LEU A 161 13.66 -0.62 -12.59
CA LEU A 161 12.77 -1.19 -13.62
C LEU A 161 11.34 -1.34 -13.10
N CYS A 162 11.19 -1.94 -11.92
CA CYS A 162 9.88 -2.11 -11.28
C CYS A 162 9.18 -0.77 -11.03
N LYS A 163 9.91 0.24 -10.56
CA LYS A 163 9.37 1.61 -10.37
C LYS A 163 8.94 2.24 -11.70
N ARG A 164 9.74 2.07 -12.75
CA ARG A 164 9.39 2.58 -14.10
C ARG A 164 8.13 1.92 -14.64
N ALA A 165 7.96 0.60 -14.44
CA ALA A 165 6.75 -0.11 -14.83
C ALA A 165 5.50 0.49 -14.14
N ILE A 166 5.54 0.65 -12.82
CA ILE A 166 4.41 1.20 -12.06
C ILE A 166 4.07 2.63 -12.50
N ARG A 167 5.06 3.47 -12.79
CA ARG A 167 4.83 4.85 -13.28
C ARG A 167 4.13 4.88 -14.64
N LYS A 168 4.38 3.89 -15.48
CA LYS A 168 3.66 3.74 -16.76
C LYS A 168 2.28 3.07 -16.60
N GLY A 169 1.81 2.83 -15.38
CA GLY A 169 0.54 2.16 -15.12
C GLY A 169 0.57 0.65 -15.30
N LEU A 170 1.77 0.07 -15.41
CA LEU A 170 1.99 -1.36 -15.57
C LEU A 170 2.20 -2.04 -14.21
N SER A 171 2.05 -3.34 -14.17
CA SER A 171 2.20 -4.17 -12.97
C SER A 171 3.52 -4.96 -13.00
N ASN A 172 4.11 -5.12 -11.81
CA ASN A 172 5.16 -6.11 -11.57
C ASN A 172 4.50 -7.38 -11.03
N VAL A 173 4.87 -8.54 -11.57
CA VAL A 173 4.20 -9.81 -11.27
C VAL A 173 5.21 -10.87 -10.88
N VAL A 174 4.94 -11.58 -9.78
CA VAL A 174 5.61 -12.83 -9.39
C VAL A 174 4.67 -13.99 -9.67
N ASP A 175 5.17 -15.01 -10.37
CA ASP A 175 4.40 -16.19 -10.73
C ASP A 175 4.70 -17.36 -9.80
N ASP A 176 3.77 -17.68 -8.93
CA ASP A 176 3.89 -18.74 -7.94
C ASP A 176 3.67 -20.13 -8.51
N SER A 177 3.29 -20.25 -9.78
CA SER A 177 3.16 -21.54 -10.47
C SER A 177 4.49 -22.09 -10.98
N VAL A 178 5.55 -21.27 -11.00
CA VAL A 178 6.92 -21.66 -11.35
C VAL A 178 7.85 -21.28 -10.20
N ILE A 179 8.59 -22.26 -9.71
CA ILE A 179 9.49 -22.06 -8.57
C ILE A 179 10.92 -22.32 -9.03
N VAL A 180 11.80 -21.35 -8.74
CA VAL A 180 13.25 -21.47 -8.89
C VAL A 180 13.94 -21.39 -7.54
N LEU A 181 15.18 -21.85 -7.45
CA LEU A 181 16.02 -21.68 -6.27
C LEU A 181 17.17 -20.74 -6.63
N HIS A 182 17.34 -19.69 -5.85
CA HIS A 182 18.48 -18.77 -5.90
C HIS A 182 19.39 -19.03 -4.69
N PRO A 183 20.36 -19.95 -4.79
CA PRO A 183 21.10 -20.44 -3.63
C PRO A 183 22.24 -19.51 -3.22
N SER A 184 22.76 -18.69 -4.14
CA SER A 184 24.04 -18.01 -3.96
C SER A 184 23.95 -16.71 -3.18
N GLU A 185 25.00 -16.47 -2.40
CA GLU A 185 25.38 -15.09 -2.06
C GLU A 185 25.97 -14.43 -3.31
N SER A 186 25.58 -13.19 -3.57
CA SER A 186 26.30 -12.39 -4.56
C SER A 186 27.77 -12.30 -4.10
N GLY A 187 28.71 -12.60 -4.97
CA GLY A 187 30.14 -12.42 -4.70
C GLY A 187 30.54 -10.94 -4.53
N LEU A 188 29.57 -10.05 -4.47
CA LEU A 188 29.73 -8.60 -4.34
C LEU A 188 29.70 -8.20 -2.85
N ASN A 189 30.50 -7.19 -2.51
CA ASN A 189 30.46 -6.58 -1.18
C ASN A 189 29.13 -5.80 -1.02
N PRO A 190 28.21 -6.21 -0.09
CA PRO A 190 26.91 -5.57 0.05
C PRO A 190 26.99 -4.08 0.45
N SER A 191 28.00 -3.70 1.25
CA SER A 191 28.17 -2.30 1.68
C SER A 191 28.56 -1.41 0.52
N GLU A 192 29.56 -1.84 -0.28
CA GLU A 192 29.98 -1.13 -1.49
C GLU A 192 28.84 -1.02 -2.50
N SER A 193 28.09 -2.10 -2.70
CA SER A 193 26.98 -2.12 -3.66
C SER A 193 25.84 -1.17 -3.25
N ARG A 194 25.54 -1.06 -1.94
CA ARG A 194 24.57 -0.07 -1.44
C ARG A 194 25.04 1.37 -1.62
N GLU A 195 26.32 1.62 -1.39
CA GLU A 195 26.89 2.96 -1.59
C GLU A 195 26.85 3.36 -3.07
N GLN A 196 27.24 2.46 -3.97
CA GLN A 196 27.15 2.67 -5.42
C GLN A 196 25.70 2.93 -5.85
N MET A 197 24.76 2.11 -5.39
CA MET A 197 23.33 2.28 -5.66
C MET A 197 22.85 3.66 -5.18
N ALA A 198 23.20 4.09 -3.97
CA ALA A 198 22.78 5.37 -3.43
C ALA A 198 23.32 6.55 -4.26
N LYS A 199 24.60 6.51 -4.66
CA LYS A 199 25.21 7.53 -5.54
C LYS A 199 24.51 7.61 -6.89
N TRP A 200 24.26 6.48 -7.50
CA TRP A 200 23.56 6.40 -8.79
C TRP A 200 22.10 6.85 -8.67
N ALA A 201 21.38 6.37 -7.66
CA ALA A 201 19.99 6.75 -7.38
C ALA A 201 19.81 8.27 -7.27
N ALA A 202 20.77 8.96 -6.64
CA ALA A 202 20.74 10.42 -6.48
C ALA A 202 20.84 11.18 -7.82
N THR A 203 21.33 10.54 -8.89
CA THR A 203 21.39 11.14 -10.24
C THR A 203 20.13 10.90 -11.07
N LEU A 204 19.29 9.97 -10.64
CA LEU A 204 18.07 9.61 -11.38
C LEU A 204 16.92 10.54 -10.97
N PRO A 205 16.39 11.35 -11.92
CA PRO A 205 15.35 12.33 -11.62
C PRO A 205 14.07 11.70 -11.06
N ASP A 206 13.88 10.44 -11.34
CA ASP A 206 12.70 9.67 -11.00
C ASP A 206 12.95 8.60 -9.93
N TRP A 207 14.12 8.55 -9.31
CA TRP A 207 14.38 7.54 -8.28
C TRP A 207 13.46 7.74 -7.07
N GLU A 208 13.36 8.97 -6.61
CA GLU A 208 12.39 9.34 -5.61
C GLU A 208 11.08 9.77 -6.27
N ASN A 209 10.01 9.06 -5.97
CA ASN A 209 8.69 9.50 -6.40
C ASN A 209 8.32 10.77 -5.62
N LYS A 210 8.29 11.91 -6.31
CA LYS A 210 7.70 13.13 -5.75
C LYS A 210 6.20 12.92 -5.70
N ILE A 211 5.69 12.49 -4.55
CA ILE A 211 4.26 12.33 -4.34
C ILE A 211 3.69 13.54 -3.60
N LYS A 212 2.54 13.99 -4.05
CA LYS A 212 1.69 14.97 -3.35
C LYS A 212 0.56 14.22 -2.66
N VAL A 213 0.37 14.53 -1.38
CA VAL A 213 -0.66 13.91 -0.56
C VAL A 213 -1.73 14.95 -0.21
N GLY A 214 -2.98 14.61 -0.46
CA GLY A 214 -4.14 15.42 -0.09
C GLY A 214 -4.90 14.82 1.10
N LEU A 215 -5.45 15.67 1.94
CA LEU A 215 -6.35 15.34 3.05
C LEU A 215 -7.75 15.88 2.74
N ALA A 216 -8.75 15.01 2.75
CA ALA A 216 -10.16 15.38 2.70
C ALA A 216 -10.82 15.04 4.04
N ILE A 217 -11.33 16.05 4.74
CA ILE A 217 -12.01 15.87 6.03
C ILE A 217 -13.51 16.00 5.81
N ASN A 218 -14.25 14.94 6.10
CA ASN A 218 -15.71 15.00 6.11
C ASN A 218 -16.21 15.52 7.45
N THR A 219 -17.08 16.50 7.43
CA THR A 219 -17.73 16.99 8.63
C THR A 219 -19.17 17.43 8.38
N PHE A 220 -19.96 17.34 9.40
CA PHE A 220 -21.26 17.99 9.54
C PHE A 220 -21.30 18.73 10.88
N GLU A 221 -20.78 18.11 11.92
CA GLU A 221 -20.58 18.57 13.28
C GLU A 221 -19.29 17.98 13.85
N GLY A 222 -18.94 18.34 15.09
CA GLY A 222 -17.71 17.84 15.72
C GLY A 222 -16.46 18.46 15.10
N THR A 223 -16.56 19.75 14.83
CA THR A 223 -15.46 20.55 14.27
C THR A 223 -14.35 20.79 15.28
N GLU A 224 -14.63 20.59 16.58
CA GLU A 224 -13.71 20.83 17.70
C GLU A 224 -12.36 20.11 17.61
N HIS A 225 -12.26 19.06 16.80
CA HIS A 225 -11.02 18.29 16.64
C HIS A 225 -10.25 18.66 15.38
N ILE A 226 -10.86 19.32 14.40
CA ILE A 226 -10.27 19.52 13.06
C ILE A 226 -8.96 20.33 13.13
N GLU A 227 -8.92 21.38 13.95
CA GLU A 227 -7.70 22.19 14.11
C GLU A 227 -6.52 21.34 14.58
N SER A 228 -6.72 20.54 15.61
CA SER A 228 -5.69 19.67 16.18
C SER A 228 -5.23 18.61 15.18
N ILE A 229 -6.16 17.97 14.47
CA ILE A 229 -5.87 16.99 13.43
C ILE A 229 -4.98 17.62 12.34
N VAL A 230 -5.40 18.77 11.83
CA VAL A 230 -4.68 19.40 10.72
C VAL A 230 -3.32 19.91 11.18
N ARG A 231 -3.21 20.55 12.35
CA ARG A 231 -1.92 21.05 12.86
C ARG A 231 -0.91 19.93 13.03
N GLU A 232 -1.33 18.76 13.53
CA GLU A 232 -0.43 17.62 13.75
C GLU A 232 0.22 17.12 12.46
N ILE A 233 -0.54 17.04 11.37
CA ILE A 233 -0.06 16.43 10.11
C ILE A 233 0.16 17.42 8.97
N ARG A 234 -0.10 18.73 9.16
CA ARG A 234 -0.09 19.74 8.08
C ARG A 234 1.23 19.81 7.32
N SER A 235 2.34 19.64 8.00
CA SER A 235 3.67 19.65 7.34
C SER A 235 3.92 18.47 6.40
N SER A 236 3.14 17.40 6.52
CA SER A 236 3.23 16.19 5.69
C SER A 236 2.18 16.16 4.57
N ILE A 237 1.26 17.13 4.54
CA ILE A 237 0.14 17.24 3.60
C ILE A 237 0.34 18.40 2.64
N ASP A 238 0.14 18.15 1.35
CA ASP A 238 0.27 19.17 0.30
C ASP A 238 -1.02 19.99 0.12
N LYS A 239 -2.20 19.35 0.29
CA LYS A 239 -3.52 19.98 0.18
C LYS A 239 -4.50 19.47 1.23
N VAL A 240 -5.24 20.38 1.85
CA VAL A 240 -6.30 20.07 2.82
C VAL A 240 -7.63 20.63 2.33
N VAL A 241 -8.66 19.80 2.23
CA VAL A 241 -10.02 20.20 1.90
C VAL A 241 -11.01 19.70 2.97
N ILE A 242 -11.93 20.54 3.39
CA ILE A 242 -13.06 20.15 4.23
C ILE A 242 -14.30 20.02 3.38
N LEU A 243 -14.97 18.87 3.49
CA LEU A 243 -16.30 18.65 2.93
C LEU A 243 -17.33 18.92 4.03
N MET A 244 -17.81 20.15 4.08
CA MET A 244 -18.77 20.62 5.09
C MET A 244 -20.19 20.38 4.62
N GLN A 245 -20.92 19.59 5.36
CA GLN A 245 -22.34 19.38 5.16
C GLN A 245 -23.11 20.41 6.00
N THR A 246 -23.98 21.20 5.37
CA THR A 246 -24.76 22.26 6.04
C THR A 246 -26.09 21.76 6.58
N GLU A 247 -26.50 20.57 6.16
CA GLU A 247 -27.71 19.90 6.58
C GLU A 247 -27.43 18.41 6.76
N SER A 248 -27.78 17.80 7.89
CA SER A 248 -27.59 16.38 8.11
C SER A 248 -28.35 15.53 7.09
N TYR A 249 -28.04 14.26 7.00
CA TYR A 249 -28.80 13.30 6.19
C TYR A 249 -30.28 13.20 6.61
N LEU A 250 -30.61 13.63 7.82
CA LEU A 250 -31.98 13.65 8.39
C LEU A 250 -32.67 15.00 8.21
N GLY A 251 -32.05 15.97 7.55
CA GLY A 251 -32.65 17.30 7.35
C GLY A 251 -32.44 18.27 8.50
N ILE A 252 -31.52 17.99 9.42
CA ILE A 252 -31.19 18.89 10.53
C ILE A 252 -30.08 19.83 10.09
N PRO A 253 -30.25 21.17 10.21
CA PRO A 253 -29.20 22.11 9.84
C PRO A 253 -27.97 22.00 10.76
N ALA A 254 -26.79 22.25 10.19
CA ALA A 254 -25.55 22.39 10.97
C ALA A 254 -25.59 23.66 11.82
N ASP A 255 -24.89 23.64 12.96
CA ASP A 255 -24.78 24.84 13.80
C ASP A 255 -23.93 25.90 13.11
N GLU A 256 -24.32 27.15 13.25
CA GLU A 256 -23.57 28.28 12.71
C GLU A 256 -22.16 28.38 13.28
N GLU A 257 -21.96 27.91 14.51
CA GLU A 257 -20.66 27.88 15.18
C GLU A 257 -19.70 26.91 14.49
N ASP A 258 -20.16 25.69 14.16
CA ASP A 258 -19.37 24.71 13.39
C ASP A 258 -18.96 25.28 12.01
N ILE A 259 -19.90 25.93 11.34
CA ILE A 259 -19.63 26.57 10.03
C ILE A 259 -18.61 27.71 10.17
N LYS A 260 -18.72 28.52 11.22
CA LYS A 260 -17.79 29.63 11.51
C LYS A 260 -16.40 29.12 11.85
N GLU A 261 -16.30 28.02 12.61
CA GLU A 261 -15.04 27.39 12.94
C GLU A 261 -14.31 26.92 11.69
N VAL A 262 -14.97 26.16 10.82
CA VAL A 262 -14.40 25.68 9.55
C VAL A 262 -13.96 26.85 8.66
N LYS A 263 -14.74 27.92 8.55
CA LYS A 263 -14.35 29.15 7.84
C LYS A 263 -13.10 29.80 8.43
N THR A 264 -12.98 29.77 9.76
CA THR A 264 -11.80 30.30 10.46
C THR A 264 -10.55 29.52 10.12
N LEU A 265 -10.61 28.18 10.07
CA LEU A 265 -9.49 27.33 9.67
C LEU A 265 -8.98 27.63 8.25
N LYS A 266 -9.90 27.91 7.31
CA LYS A 266 -9.51 28.37 5.97
C LYS A 266 -8.88 29.75 6.01
N ARG A 267 -9.43 30.69 6.75
CA ARG A 267 -8.90 32.07 6.86
C ARG A 267 -7.48 32.12 7.42
N ILE A 268 -7.15 31.27 8.38
CA ILE A 268 -5.78 31.19 8.96
C ILE A 268 -4.83 30.30 8.16
N GLY A 269 -5.24 29.76 7.01
CA GLY A 269 -4.42 29.00 6.08
C GLY A 269 -4.14 27.55 6.49
N LEU A 270 -4.81 27.02 7.51
CA LEU A 270 -4.70 25.60 7.87
C LEU A 270 -5.41 24.70 6.85
N VAL A 271 -6.50 25.17 6.26
CA VAL A 271 -7.31 24.48 5.27
C VAL A 271 -7.24 25.23 3.95
N ASP A 272 -6.98 24.55 2.86
CA ASP A 272 -6.85 25.14 1.53
C ASP A 272 -8.24 25.46 0.91
N GLU A 273 -9.24 24.57 1.15
CA GLU A 273 -10.58 24.75 0.57
C GLU A 273 -11.68 24.16 1.45
N ILE A 274 -12.88 24.73 1.30
CA ILE A 274 -14.12 24.20 1.88
C ILE A 274 -15.07 23.92 0.75
N ILE A 275 -15.55 22.68 0.66
CA ILE A 275 -16.57 22.26 -0.28
C ILE A 275 -17.85 22.01 0.52
N TYR A 276 -18.90 22.75 0.20
CA TYR A 276 -20.20 22.54 0.81
C TYR A 276 -20.91 21.39 0.10
N PHE A 277 -21.25 20.34 0.85
CA PHE A 277 -21.97 19.19 0.33
C PHE A 277 -23.45 19.29 0.67
N PRO A 278 -24.34 19.42 -0.32
CA PRO A 278 -25.76 19.47 -0.06
C PRO A 278 -26.30 18.09 0.30
N ARG A 279 -27.36 18.04 1.10
CA ARG A 279 -28.13 16.82 1.27
C ARG A 279 -28.71 16.39 -0.08
N ILE A 280 -28.63 15.09 -0.39
CA ILE A 280 -29.24 14.50 -1.58
C ILE A 280 -30.54 13.83 -1.17
N PRO A 281 -31.73 14.44 -1.44
CA PRO A 281 -33.01 13.82 -1.12
C PRO A 281 -33.13 12.43 -1.76
N TYR A 282 -33.79 11.52 -1.06
CA TYR A 282 -34.06 10.14 -1.51
C TYR A 282 -32.84 9.20 -1.61
N MET A 283 -31.63 9.67 -1.40
CA MET A 283 -30.46 8.79 -1.32
C MET A 283 -30.25 8.34 0.13
N PRO A 284 -30.00 7.04 0.38
CA PRO A 284 -29.72 6.54 1.72
C PRO A 284 -28.51 7.25 2.36
N PRO A 285 -28.50 7.50 3.68
CA PRO A 285 -27.44 8.26 4.35
C PRO A 285 -26.03 7.75 4.08
N ARG A 286 -25.81 6.44 4.11
CA ARG A 286 -24.49 5.83 3.86
C ARG A 286 -24.02 5.95 2.42
N GLU A 287 -24.94 5.93 1.47
CA GLU A 287 -24.59 6.17 0.06
C GLU A 287 -24.21 7.62 -0.16
N GLN A 288 -24.95 8.58 0.44
CA GLN A 288 -24.59 10.00 0.42
C GLN A 288 -23.20 10.23 1.01
N GLU A 289 -22.88 9.55 2.10
CA GLU A 289 -21.55 9.61 2.72
C GLU A 289 -20.46 9.12 1.78
N THR A 290 -20.70 8.01 1.06
CA THR A 290 -19.77 7.51 0.03
C THR A 290 -19.58 8.53 -1.10
N VAL A 291 -20.66 9.16 -1.57
CA VAL A 291 -20.60 10.21 -2.61
C VAL A 291 -19.80 11.42 -2.13
N LYS A 292 -20.05 11.88 -0.88
CA LYS A 292 -19.32 13.00 -0.26
C LYS A 292 -17.81 12.70 -0.17
N ARG A 293 -17.42 11.52 0.30
CA ARG A 293 -16.03 11.09 0.36
C ARG A 293 -15.36 11.08 -1.03
N ASN A 294 -16.05 10.56 -2.03
CA ASN A 294 -15.57 10.53 -3.41
C ASN A 294 -15.42 11.94 -4.02
N GLN A 295 -16.26 12.90 -3.62
CA GLN A 295 -16.11 14.29 -4.03
C GLN A 295 -14.79 14.88 -3.54
N GLY A 296 -14.39 14.59 -2.30
CA GLY A 296 -13.08 14.97 -1.74
C GLY A 296 -11.93 14.35 -2.53
N MET A 297 -12.01 13.07 -2.85
CA MET A 297 -11.00 12.39 -3.67
C MET A 297 -10.89 13.02 -5.07
N CYS A 298 -12.02 13.28 -5.73
CA CYS A 298 -12.05 13.93 -7.05
C CYS A 298 -11.40 15.31 -7.02
N TYR A 299 -11.76 16.14 -6.04
CA TYR A 299 -11.20 17.47 -5.89
C TYR A 299 -9.67 17.44 -5.71
N LEU A 300 -9.17 16.60 -4.81
CA LEU A 300 -7.73 16.48 -4.56
C LEU A 300 -6.98 15.91 -5.75
N GLN A 301 -7.58 14.98 -6.50
CA GLN A 301 -7.03 14.50 -7.76
C GLN A 301 -6.89 15.64 -8.79
N GLN A 302 -7.92 16.48 -8.94
CA GLN A 302 -7.87 17.65 -9.83
C GLN A 302 -6.83 18.68 -9.39
N LYS A 303 -6.50 18.74 -8.09
CA LYS A 303 -5.40 19.57 -7.55
C LYS A 303 -4.03 18.92 -7.67
N GLY A 304 -3.93 17.79 -8.35
CA GLY A 304 -2.66 17.10 -8.63
C GLY A 304 -2.09 16.34 -7.46
N CYS A 305 -2.92 15.92 -6.49
CA CYS A 305 -2.51 14.99 -5.46
C CYS A 305 -2.42 13.58 -6.03
N ASP A 306 -1.34 12.86 -5.74
CA ASP A 306 -1.12 11.48 -6.17
C ASP A 306 -1.81 10.49 -5.24
N TYR A 307 -1.77 10.80 -3.95
CA TYR A 307 -2.45 10.05 -2.89
C TYR A 307 -3.38 10.94 -2.10
N VAL A 308 -4.45 10.35 -1.61
CA VAL A 308 -5.47 11.01 -0.81
C VAL A 308 -5.77 10.18 0.44
N ILE A 309 -5.86 10.84 1.57
CA ILE A 309 -6.52 10.30 2.76
C ILE A 309 -7.88 10.99 2.92
N VAL A 310 -8.91 10.19 3.22
CA VAL A 310 -10.24 10.70 3.53
C VAL A 310 -10.58 10.31 4.96
N THR A 311 -10.74 11.32 5.82
CA THR A 311 -11.01 11.14 7.25
C THR A 311 -12.34 11.77 7.63
N ASP A 312 -12.87 11.36 8.78
CA ASP A 312 -13.90 12.12 9.49
C ASP A 312 -13.24 13.11 10.47
N SER A 313 -14.00 14.09 10.94
CA SER A 313 -13.51 15.16 11.82
C SER A 313 -13.05 14.69 13.20
N ASP A 314 -13.15 13.41 13.51
CA ASP A 314 -12.81 12.78 14.78
C ASP A 314 -11.77 11.65 14.65
N GLU A 315 -11.06 11.59 13.51
CA GLU A 315 -10.03 10.57 13.22
C GLU A 315 -8.63 11.18 13.27
N PHE A 316 -7.81 10.71 14.20
CA PHE A 316 -6.47 11.22 14.46
C PHE A 316 -5.37 10.27 14.04
N TYR A 317 -4.31 10.85 13.50
CA TYR A 317 -3.03 10.19 13.21
C TYR A 317 -1.90 11.06 13.73
N THR A 318 -0.82 10.46 14.22
CA THR A 318 0.37 11.23 14.59
C THR A 318 1.19 11.58 13.34
N LYS A 319 1.91 12.69 13.41
CA LYS A 319 2.85 13.10 12.35
C LYS A 319 3.83 11.99 11.99
N ALA A 320 4.39 11.29 12.97
CA ALA A 320 5.34 10.20 12.76
C ALA A 320 4.73 9.04 11.96
N GLN A 321 3.51 8.63 12.28
CA GLN A 321 2.78 7.60 11.52
C GLN A 321 2.51 8.05 10.09
N PHE A 322 2.13 9.32 9.93
CA PHE A 322 1.84 9.89 8.62
C PHE A 322 3.10 9.97 7.73
N ASP A 323 4.21 10.44 8.28
CA ASP A 323 5.49 10.50 7.58
C ASP A 323 6.00 9.11 7.19
N TYR A 324 5.85 8.13 8.07
CA TYR A 324 6.16 6.73 7.74
C TYR A 324 5.35 6.24 6.55
N ALA A 325 4.03 6.42 6.57
CA ALA A 325 3.16 6.01 5.48
C ALA A 325 3.46 6.75 4.18
N LYS A 326 3.72 8.06 4.24
CA LYS A 326 4.09 8.88 3.08
C LYS A 326 5.39 8.38 2.46
N ASN A 327 6.39 8.05 3.27
CA ASN A 327 7.63 7.44 2.81
C ASN A 327 7.38 6.06 2.18
N TYR A 328 6.55 5.25 2.82
CA TYR A 328 6.19 3.93 2.30
C TYR A 328 5.51 4.02 0.93
N VAL A 329 4.46 4.85 0.77
CA VAL A 329 3.76 4.97 -0.52
C VAL A 329 4.63 5.61 -1.58
N ARG A 330 5.59 6.47 -1.20
CA ARG A 330 6.59 7.03 -2.12
C ARG A 330 7.52 5.96 -2.67
N GLU A 331 7.90 5.00 -1.83
CA GLU A 331 8.82 3.92 -2.21
C GLU A 331 8.10 2.83 -3.00
N TRP A 332 6.96 2.35 -2.50
CA TRP A 332 6.30 1.13 -2.96
C TRP A 332 5.13 1.35 -3.93
N LEU A 333 4.60 2.56 -4.00
CA LEU A 333 3.48 2.97 -4.86
C LEU A 333 2.26 2.03 -4.81
N PRO A 334 1.82 1.53 -3.64
CA PRO A 334 0.63 0.71 -3.55
C PRO A 334 -0.59 1.48 -4.07
N GLU A 335 -1.65 0.79 -4.50
CA GLU A 335 -2.90 1.48 -4.88
C GLU A 335 -3.63 2.02 -3.66
N ALA A 336 -3.64 1.26 -2.57
CA ALA A 336 -4.22 1.69 -1.31
C ALA A 336 -3.45 1.11 -0.11
N THR A 337 -3.45 1.85 0.97
CA THR A 337 -3.01 1.36 2.28
C THR A 337 -4.16 1.34 3.25
N TYR A 338 -4.09 0.45 4.24
CA TYR A 338 -5.07 0.33 5.32
C TYR A 338 -4.35 0.34 6.66
N CYS A 339 -5.02 0.82 7.68
CA CYS A 339 -4.59 0.71 9.06
C CYS A 339 -5.78 0.29 9.95
N TYR A 340 -5.47 -0.14 11.15
CA TYR A 340 -6.48 -0.45 12.17
C TYR A 340 -6.79 0.79 13.01
N TYR A 341 -7.87 0.74 13.82
CA TYR A 341 -8.25 1.85 14.65
C TYR A 341 -8.69 1.43 16.07
N ILE A 342 -8.56 2.38 16.98
CA ILE A 342 -9.05 2.28 18.36
C ILE A 342 -10.10 3.36 18.60
N ASN A 343 -11.23 2.99 19.18
CA ASN A 343 -12.25 3.93 19.62
C ASN A 343 -11.97 4.42 21.05
N TYR A 344 -11.86 5.73 21.19
CA TYR A 344 -11.77 6.38 22.48
C TYR A 344 -13.16 6.73 23.02
N TYR A 345 -13.29 6.74 24.34
CA TYR A 345 -14.56 7.03 25.02
C TYR A 345 -14.38 8.08 26.10
N LYS A 346 -15.13 9.16 26.02
CA LYS A 346 -15.15 10.30 26.94
C LYS A 346 -13.89 11.16 26.91
N ASP A 347 -12.70 10.55 26.94
CA ASP A 347 -11.40 11.20 26.97
C ASP A 347 -10.34 10.38 26.17
N ASP A 348 -9.07 10.75 26.29
CA ASP A 348 -7.95 10.08 25.64
C ASP A 348 -7.32 8.95 26.48
N GLN A 349 -7.90 8.62 27.64
CA GLN A 349 -7.43 7.58 28.55
C GLN A 349 -8.29 6.32 28.52
N HIS A 350 -9.51 6.40 28.03
CA HIS A 350 -10.44 5.28 27.99
C HIS A 350 -10.76 4.85 26.57
N ILE A 351 -10.80 3.55 26.36
CA ILE A 351 -11.05 2.95 25.05
C ILE A 351 -12.21 1.96 25.14
N LEU A 352 -12.94 1.82 24.04
CA LEU A 352 -13.98 0.80 23.88
C LEU A 352 -13.33 -0.49 23.36
N LEU A 353 -13.48 -1.58 24.11
CA LEU A 353 -13.27 -2.93 23.61
C LEU A 353 -14.53 -3.36 22.87
N ASP A 354 -14.56 -3.08 21.60
CA ASP A 354 -15.69 -3.43 20.76
C ASP A 354 -15.36 -4.71 19.98
N ASP A 355 -15.91 -5.86 20.42
CA ASP A 355 -15.72 -7.15 19.76
C ASP A 355 -16.23 -7.19 18.31
N CYS A 356 -17.03 -6.23 17.89
CA CYS A 356 -17.37 -6.14 16.47
C CYS A 356 -16.17 -5.75 15.58
N TYR A 357 -15.05 -5.31 16.18
CA TYR A 357 -13.77 -5.14 15.50
C TYR A 357 -12.99 -6.44 15.37
N CYS A 358 -13.39 -7.47 16.12
CA CYS A 358 -12.79 -8.78 16.14
C CYS A 358 -13.74 -9.88 15.63
N GLU A 359 -14.58 -9.62 14.63
CA GLU A 359 -15.31 -10.72 14.00
C GLU A 359 -14.30 -11.79 13.55
N ARG A 360 -14.27 -12.93 14.26
CA ARG A 360 -13.36 -14.06 14.01
C ARG A 360 -11.86 -13.73 14.16
N GLY A 361 -11.48 -12.83 15.06
CA GLY A 361 -10.07 -12.45 15.26
C GLY A 361 -9.49 -11.51 14.21
N MET A 362 -10.31 -10.87 13.38
CA MET A 362 -9.88 -9.89 12.38
C MET A 362 -10.30 -8.48 12.78
N GLN A 363 -9.34 -7.61 13.04
CA GLN A 363 -9.58 -6.20 13.27
C GLN A 363 -10.13 -5.53 12.00
N ARG A 364 -11.04 -4.57 12.16
CA ARG A 364 -11.52 -3.76 11.03
C ARG A 364 -10.47 -2.76 10.61
N GLY A 365 -10.16 -2.76 9.32
CA GLY A 365 -9.26 -1.78 8.71
C GLY A 365 -10.00 -0.58 8.16
N VAL A 366 -9.34 0.56 8.12
CA VAL A 366 -9.79 1.74 7.37
C VAL A 366 -8.77 2.06 6.28
N PRO A 367 -9.22 2.48 5.08
CA PRO A 367 -8.31 3.00 4.07
C PRO A 367 -7.57 4.21 4.62
N PHE A 368 -6.25 4.23 4.42
CA PHE A 368 -5.41 5.32 4.89
C PHE A 368 -4.95 6.17 3.70
N LEU A 369 -3.85 5.85 3.04
CA LEU A 369 -3.41 6.55 1.82
C LEU A 369 -3.85 5.74 0.59
N CYS A 370 -4.65 6.36 -0.26
CA CYS A 370 -5.19 5.76 -1.48
C CYS A 370 -4.76 6.57 -2.71
N LYS A 371 -4.42 5.92 -3.83
CA LYS A 371 -4.21 6.64 -5.10
C LYS A 371 -5.44 7.47 -5.45
N SER A 372 -5.23 8.70 -5.86
CA SER A 372 -6.30 9.67 -6.10
C SER A 372 -7.30 9.27 -7.20
N GLY A 373 -6.89 8.35 -8.08
CA GLY A 373 -7.76 7.77 -9.13
C GLY A 373 -8.76 6.72 -8.61
N LEU A 374 -8.58 6.20 -7.40
CA LEU A 374 -9.52 5.24 -6.80
C LEU A 374 -10.81 5.93 -6.34
N ARG A 375 -11.85 5.11 -6.16
CA ARG A 375 -13.15 5.58 -5.62
C ARG A 375 -13.70 4.58 -4.64
N PHE A 376 -14.30 5.08 -3.58
CA PHE A 376 -15.06 4.28 -2.63
C PHE A 376 -16.34 3.76 -3.28
N GLN A 377 -16.70 2.53 -2.92
CA GLN A 377 -17.90 1.86 -3.40
C GLN A 377 -18.70 1.36 -2.19
N PHE A 378 -19.94 1.82 -2.08
CA PHE A 378 -20.82 1.39 -0.99
C PHE A 378 -21.06 -0.12 -1.03
N SER A 379 -20.98 -0.75 0.13
CA SER A 379 -21.28 -2.18 0.36
C SER A 379 -20.53 -3.20 -0.54
N ARG A 380 -19.50 -2.79 -1.27
CA ARG A 380 -18.72 -3.74 -2.07
C ARG A 380 -18.00 -4.74 -1.16
N PRO A 381 -18.03 -6.05 -1.45
CA PRO A 381 -17.21 -7.02 -0.74
C PRO A 381 -15.72 -6.68 -0.86
N THR A 382 -14.99 -6.74 0.24
CA THR A 382 -13.54 -6.53 0.31
C THR A 382 -12.91 -7.62 1.16
N SER A 383 -11.65 -7.93 0.90
CA SER A 383 -10.87 -8.87 1.70
C SER A 383 -10.56 -8.37 3.12
N ILE A 384 -10.66 -7.05 3.34
CA ILE A 384 -10.43 -6.42 4.64
C ILE A 384 -11.77 -5.94 5.16
N PRO A 385 -12.23 -6.41 6.34
CA PRO A 385 -13.42 -5.85 6.99
C PRO A 385 -13.21 -4.35 7.20
N SER A 386 -14.08 -3.54 6.61
CA SER A 386 -13.96 -2.09 6.66
C SER A 386 -15.33 -1.41 6.70
N ASP A 387 -15.32 -0.12 7.01
CA ASP A 387 -16.50 0.74 6.90
C ASP A 387 -17.15 0.60 5.52
N LEU A 388 -18.46 0.38 5.49
CA LEU A 388 -19.24 0.20 4.26
C LEU A 388 -19.13 1.37 3.29
N THR A 389 -18.85 2.57 3.79
CA THR A 389 -18.78 3.81 3.01
C THR A 389 -17.39 4.08 2.45
N ARG A 390 -16.37 3.27 2.84
CA ARG A 390 -14.95 3.44 2.46
C ARG A 390 -14.34 2.21 1.80
N ARG A 391 -15.11 1.38 1.16
CA ARG A 391 -14.61 0.16 0.51
C ARG A 391 -14.00 0.47 -0.84
N ILE A 392 -12.79 -0.03 -1.08
CA ILE A 392 -12.04 0.15 -2.32
C ILE A 392 -11.85 -1.21 -3.00
N ALA A 393 -12.09 -1.22 -4.31
CA ALA A 393 -11.68 -2.35 -5.16
C ALA A 393 -10.25 -2.09 -5.64
N SER A 394 -9.31 -2.80 -5.07
CA SER A 394 -7.91 -2.78 -5.51
C SER A 394 -7.26 -4.13 -5.26
N GLY A 395 -6.34 -4.52 -6.13
CA GLY A 395 -5.54 -5.74 -5.98
C GLY A 395 -4.20 -5.50 -5.28
N ASN A 396 -3.72 -4.24 -5.23
CA ASN A 396 -2.44 -3.88 -4.63
C ASN A 396 -2.66 -3.06 -3.35
N ILE A 397 -3.04 -3.78 -2.28
CA ILE A 397 -3.34 -3.20 -0.97
C ILE A 397 -2.24 -3.59 0.02
N THR A 398 -1.74 -2.61 0.78
CA THR A 398 -0.89 -2.84 1.95
C THR A 398 -1.67 -2.54 3.22
N VAL A 399 -1.62 -3.46 4.18
CA VAL A 399 -2.17 -3.25 5.52
C VAL A 399 -1.02 -3.00 6.49
N PHE A 400 -1.00 -1.84 7.13
CA PHE A 400 -0.01 -1.53 8.15
C PHE A 400 -0.35 -2.25 9.46
N PRO A 401 0.64 -2.86 10.12
CA PRO A 401 0.44 -3.40 11.47
C PRO A 401 -0.01 -2.31 12.46
N SER A 402 -0.83 -2.68 13.43
CA SER A 402 -1.37 -1.73 14.42
C SER A 402 -0.31 -1.04 15.28
N ASN A 403 0.83 -1.69 15.50
CA ASN A 403 1.98 -1.09 16.19
C ASN A 403 2.77 -0.10 15.32
N THR A 404 2.49 -0.03 14.02
CA THR A 404 3.15 0.89 13.09
C THR A 404 2.24 2.08 12.79
N ILE A 405 1.00 1.82 12.38
CA ILE A 405 0.01 2.86 12.10
C ILE A 405 -1.34 2.42 12.68
N GLN A 406 -1.86 3.25 13.56
CA GLN A 406 -3.16 3.04 14.17
C GLN A 406 -3.92 4.36 14.25
N MET A 407 -5.13 4.40 13.71
CA MET A 407 -6.03 5.53 13.81
C MET A 407 -6.62 5.61 15.23
N ARG A 408 -6.59 6.80 15.81
CA ARG A 408 -7.30 7.11 17.05
C ARG A 408 -8.64 7.72 16.68
N HIS A 409 -9.72 7.02 16.99
CA HIS A 409 -11.07 7.45 16.66
C HIS A 409 -11.77 8.02 17.87
N TYR A 410 -11.96 9.33 17.87
CA TYR A 410 -12.56 10.10 18.96
C TYR A 410 -14.08 10.26 18.81
N SER A 411 -14.74 9.27 18.23
CA SER A 411 -16.20 9.31 17.97
C SER A 411 -17.03 9.61 19.22
N TYR A 412 -16.57 9.16 20.36
CA TYR A 412 -17.22 9.37 21.67
C TYR A 412 -16.42 10.31 22.59
N VAL A 413 -15.47 11.06 22.08
CA VAL A 413 -14.80 12.16 22.79
C VAL A 413 -15.40 13.47 22.28
N ARG A 414 -16.51 13.91 22.87
CA ARG A 414 -17.32 15.01 22.35
C ARG A 414 -17.72 16.01 23.43
N LYS A 415 -17.72 17.29 23.06
CA LYS A 415 -18.33 18.33 23.90
C LYS A 415 -19.83 18.14 24.06
N ASN A 416 -20.53 17.66 23.03
CA ASN A 416 -21.98 17.45 23.02
C ASN A 416 -22.35 16.12 22.38
N ILE A 417 -22.38 15.07 23.18
CA ILE A 417 -22.78 13.73 22.74
C ILE A 417 -24.27 13.68 22.32
N ARG A 418 -25.14 14.48 22.97
CA ARG A 418 -26.60 14.53 22.65
C ARG A 418 -26.81 14.94 21.21
N LYS A 419 -26.05 15.92 20.74
CA LYS A 419 -26.09 16.38 19.34
C LYS A 419 -25.66 15.26 18.38
N LYS A 420 -24.53 14.62 18.65
CA LYS A 420 -24.03 13.51 17.82
C LYS A 420 -25.06 12.38 17.71
N VAL A 421 -25.58 11.91 18.81
CA VAL A 421 -26.55 10.80 18.84
C VAL A 421 -27.83 11.19 18.07
N LYS A 422 -28.23 12.45 18.09
CA LYS A 422 -29.44 12.96 17.41
C LYS A 422 -29.31 12.96 15.87
N VAL A 423 -28.15 13.18 15.35
CA VAL A 423 -27.90 13.32 13.89
C VAL A 423 -27.20 12.10 13.26
N TRP A 424 -26.90 11.10 14.05
CA TRP A 424 -26.15 9.94 13.62
C TRP A 424 -26.84 9.17 12.47
N SER A 425 -26.05 8.79 11.44
CA SER A 425 -26.57 8.15 10.22
C SER A 425 -27.19 6.76 10.43
N LEU A 426 -26.90 6.11 11.57
CA LEU A 426 -27.43 4.80 11.96
C LEU A 426 -28.70 4.88 12.82
N ARG A 427 -29.21 6.07 13.10
CA ARG A 427 -30.35 6.29 14.03
C ARG A 427 -31.58 5.44 13.71
N SER A 428 -31.85 5.15 12.45
CA SER A 428 -33.07 4.40 12.05
C SER A 428 -33.16 2.97 12.63
N GLY A 429 -32.13 2.52 13.35
CA GLY A 429 -32.07 1.18 13.93
C GLY A 429 -32.20 1.14 15.47
N PHE A 430 -32.41 2.30 16.13
CA PHE A 430 -32.42 2.41 17.59
C PHE A 430 -33.72 3.05 18.11
N SER A 431 -34.14 2.63 19.30
CA SER A 431 -35.27 3.24 20.03
C SER A 431 -34.88 4.53 20.73
N GLY A 432 -35.85 5.29 21.20
CA GLY A 432 -35.59 6.46 22.05
C GLY A 432 -34.88 6.09 23.37
N GLU A 433 -35.19 4.94 23.95
CA GLU A 433 -34.56 4.44 25.17
C GLU A 433 -33.08 4.09 24.95
N ASP A 434 -32.71 3.58 23.76
CA ASP A 434 -31.31 3.33 23.41
C ASP A 434 -30.50 4.64 23.42
N PHE A 435 -31.07 5.73 22.86
CA PHE A 435 -30.41 7.04 22.85
C PHE A 435 -30.27 7.62 24.25
N ASP A 436 -31.29 7.52 25.07
CA ASP A 436 -31.27 8.01 26.45
C ASP A 436 -30.25 7.23 27.29
N SER A 437 -30.12 5.92 27.07
CA SER A 437 -29.12 5.11 27.76
C SER A 437 -27.67 5.49 27.35
N ILE A 438 -27.43 5.73 26.06
CA ILE A 438 -26.11 6.17 25.56
C ILE A 438 -25.75 7.52 26.18
N VAL A 439 -26.66 8.47 26.14
CA VAL A 439 -26.42 9.81 26.69
C VAL A 439 -26.20 9.76 28.22
N ARG A 440 -27.03 9.03 28.94
CA ARG A 440 -26.91 8.88 30.39
C ARG A 440 -25.58 8.24 30.77
N ASP A 441 -25.21 7.11 30.16
CA ASP A 441 -23.95 6.42 30.44
C ASP A 441 -22.76 7.31 30.15
N TYR A 442 -22.80 8.07 29.02
CA TYR A 442 -21.74 9.00 28.66
C TYR A 442 -21.61 10.17 29.65
N GLU A 443 -22.74 10.79 30.08
CA GLU A 443 -22.72 11.94 30.96
C GLU A 443 -22.29 11.57 32.40
N SER A 444 -22.71 10.38 32.89
CA SER A 444 -22.35 9.86 34.19
C SER A 444 -20.99 9.16 34.26
N PHE A 445 -20.29 8.97 33.12
CA PHE A 445 -19.02 8.28 33.10
C PHE A 445 -17.96 9.06 33.88
N ASP A 446 -17.37 8.40 34.86
CA ASP A 446 -16.32 8.93 35.75
C ASP A 446 -15.02 8.06 35.74
N GLY A 447 -14.94 7.07 34.83
CA GLY A 447 -13.83 6.15 34.70
C GLY A 447 -13.94 4.87 35.54
N SER A 448 -14.93 4.77 36.44
CA SER A 448 -15.15 3.57 37.25
C SER A 448 -16.04 2.53 36.55
N GLN A 449 -16.81 2.97 35.57
CA GLN A 449 -17.74 2.10 34.85
C GLN A 449 -17.00 1.25 33.82
N ARG A 450 -17.15 -0.07 33.94
CA ARG A 450 -16.53 -1.00 32.99
C ARG A 450 -17.36 -1.25 31.73
N PHE A 451 -18.65 -0.99 31.76
CA PHE A 451 -19.54 -1.20 30.63
C PHE A 451 -20.42 0.03 30.38
N VAL A 452 -20.46 0.47 29.13
CA VAL A 452 -21.26 1.62 28.70
C VAL A 452 -22.14 1.28 27.51
N SER A 453 -23.25 2.01 27.38
CA SER A 453 -24.14 1.92 26.23
C SER A 453 -23.52 2.67 25.04
N VAL A 454 -23.40 1.97 23.91
CA VAL A 454 -22.97 2.55 22.63
C VAL A 454 -23.91 2.08 21.52
N PRO A 455 -23.96 2.78 20.40
CA PRO A 455 -24.87 2.43 19.31
C PRO A 455 -24.49 1.14 18.56
N HIS A 456 -24.37 0.03 19.27
CA HIS A 456 -23.97 -1.25 18.70
C HIS A 456 -25.03 -2.33 18.91
N LYS A 457 -25.68 -2.77 17.82
CA LYS A 457 -26.75 -3.79 17.87
C LYS A 457 -26.28 -5.17 18.33
N ALA A 458 -25.00 -5.51 18.17
CA ALA A 458 -24.50 -6.87 18.37
C ALA A 458 -24.42 -7.29 19.85
N TYR A 459 -24.35 -6.34 20.79
CA TYR A 459 -23.99 -6.60 22.19
C TYR A 459 -25.02 -6.10 23.21
N GLY A 460 -26.30 -6.00 22.82
CA GLY A 460 -27.32 -5.47 23.73
C GLY A 460 -26.98 -4.05 24.18
N ASN A 461 -26.32 -3.27 23.34
CA ASN A 461 -25.92 -1.88 23.49
C ASN A 461 -24.90 -1.58 24.61
N LYS A 462 -24.29 -2.60 25.23
CA LYS A 462 -23.22 -2.37 26.22
C LYS A 462 -21.89 -2.91 25.72
N VAL A 463 -20.84 -2.09 25.82
CA VAL A 463 -19.47 -2.38 25.43
C VAL A 463 -18.56 -2.15 26.63
N GLU A 464 -17.54 -3.00 26.74
CA GLU A 464 -16.53 -2.88 27.78
C GLU A 464 -15.64 -1.65 27.50
N VAL A 465 -15.37 -0.87 28.55
CA VAL A 465 -14.42 0.25 28.54
C VAL A 465 -13.21 -0.14 29.36
N LEU A 466 -12.03 0.09 28.81
CA LEU A 466 -10.76 -0.12 29.51
C LEU A 466 -9.97 1.18 29.57
N HIS A 467 -9.22 1.35 30.65
CA HIS A 467 -8.17 2.35 30.69
C HIS A 467 -7.02 1.95 29.76
N ILE A 468 -6.44 2.90 29.04
CA ILE A 468 -5.41 2.63 28.02
C ILE A 468 -4.19 1.85 28.55
N ASN A 469 -3.87 2.01 29.84
CA ASN A 469 -2.80 1.27 30.49
C ASN A 469 -3.07 -0.24 30.66
N GLU A 470 -4.34 -0.64 30.58
CA GLU A 470 -4.76 -2.05 30.65
C GLU A 470 -4.57 -2.77 29.31
N LEU A 471 -4.39 -2.01 28.23
CA LEU A 471 -4.21 -2.55 26.86
C LEU A 471 -2.98 -3.43 26.71
N GLY A 472 -1.89 -3.15 27.41
CA GLY A 472 -0.64 -3.90 27.31
C GLY A 472 -0.81 -5.41 27.54
N ASP A 473 -1.74 -5.79 28.44
CA ASP A 473 -2.01 -7.19 28.75
C ASP A 473 -2.98 -7.88 27.79
N VAL A 474 -3.94 -7.15 27.23
CA VAL A 474 -4.96 -7.68 26.30
C VAL A 474 -4.42 -7.80 24.89
N TYR A 475 -3.73 -6.79 24.39
CA TYR A 475 -3.15 -6.79 23.04
C TYR A 475 -1.96 -7.75 22.88
N SER A 476 -1.18 -7.96 23.94
CA SER A 476 -0.05 -8.90 23.90
C SER A 476 -0.48 -10.37 23.83
N LYS A 477 -1.61 -10.74 24.44
CA LYS A 477 -2.08 -12.13 24.47
C LYS A 477 -2.86 -12.54 23.21
N GLU A 478 -3.69 -11.68 22.66
CA GLU A 478 -4.57 -12.03 21.53
C GLU A 478 -3.93 -11.80 20.16
N MET A 479 -3.12 -10.75 19.99
CA MET A 479 -2.48 -10.45 18.70
C MET A 479 -1.23 -11.30 18.40
N PHE A 480 -0.54 -11.80 19.41
CA PHE A 480 0.66 -12.64 19.24
C PHE A 480 0.43 -14.12 19.48
N GLY A 481 -0.66 -14.52 20.10
CA GLY A 481 -1.02 -15.92 20.39
C GLY A 481 -1.50 -16.72 19.17
N ALA A 482 -2.06 -16.09 18.16
CA ALA A 482 -2.67 -16.76 17.00
C ALA A 482 -1.71 -17.06 15.84
N ARG A 483 -0.39 -16.79 15.98
CA ARG A 483 0.63 -17.07 14.96
C ARG A 483 1.69 -18.09 15.36
N ARG A 484 1.40 -18.93 16.35
CA ARG A 484 2.19 -20.13 16.63
C ARG A 484 1.31 -21.36 16.51
N GLY A 485 0.98 -21.71 15.29
CA GLY A 485 0.32 -22.94 14.91
C GLY A 485 0.58 -23.19 13.44
#